data_ec681a649ee01ac67a348f85b09819c6
#
_entry.id   ec681a649ee01ac67a348f85b09819c6
#
_cell.length_a   1.000
_cell.length_b   1.000
_cell.length_c   1.000
_cell.angle_alpha   90.00
_cell.angle_beta   90.00
_cell.angle_gamma   90.00
#
_symmetry.space_group_name_H-M   'P 1'
#
loop_
_entity.id
_entity.type
_entity.pdbx_description
1 polymer ?
#
loop_
_entity_poly.entity_id
_entity_poly.type
_entity_poly.pdbx_seq_one_letter_code
_entity_poly.pdbx_strand_id
1 'polypeptide(L)'
;MVSKLIGFIKNTSIVWKTAIGSALSWRIAQWAGSSHPYLAPITLILSLQSTLNKSVHFAIYRMFGTALGILITVLLAGFFSVSYWTIGLLIFIGTAVAKLFKMNNIVIHQIALSILLVFTFAHKGMDYGIDRLRDTIIGALVALVFTVLILPEDPLKSLKNKFLLLAEELAANLTASAAWAEKGCPTDEGAKLHTGTKALLKDLHEVEKKLDQAIKDLRYNPYSKKHKRECHFLKTQLLPLQQGYTHMSRLLRTLTEWSASGTMTAFDTALWSSYLYSLAAYIIEWKRAVEQKRTSRVIFQLTLPPGSEKNIYPDTLYHEAMEMLRDFMPTVHRSPTTS
;
A
#
# COMPACT_ATOMS: atom_id res chain seq x y z
N MET A 1 -9.00 -26.95 -16.87
CA MET A 1 -10.02 -26.06 -17.45
C MET A 1 -10.65 -25.14 -16.39
N VAL A 2 -11.10 -25.67 -15.27
CA VAL A 2 -11.73 -24.89 -14.16
C VAL A 2 -10.80 -23.82 -13.57
N SER A 3 -9.51 -24.09 -13.37
CA SER A 3 -8.54 -23.12 -12.82
C SER A 3 -8.27 -21.92 -13.76
N LYS A 4 -8.26 -22.14 -15.06
CA LYS A 4 -8.16 -21.07 -16.07
C LYS A 4 -9.41 -20.21 -16.11
N LEU A 5 -10.60 -20.82 -15.95
CA LEU A 5 -11.88 -20.11 -15.90
C LEU A 5 -11.98 -19.25 -14.65
N ILE A 6 -11.58 -19.78 -13.49
CA ILE A 6 -11.54 -19.03 -12.21
C ILE A 6 -10.54 -17.87 -12.30
N GLY A 7 -9.38 -18.07 -12.92
CA GLY A 7 -8.41 -17.01 -13.17
C GLY A 7 -8.96 -15.92 -14.10
N PHE A 8 -9.69 -16.30 -15.16
CA PHE A 8 -10.33 -15.36 -16.08
C PHE A 8 -11.44 -14.55 -15.40
N ILE A 9 -12.34 -15.22 -14.64
CA ILE A 9 -13.41 -14.55 -13.87
C ILE A 9 -12.81 -13.59 -12.83
N LYS A 10 -11.70 -13.95 -12.21
CA LYS A 10 -11.02 -13.11 -11.24
C LYS A 10 -10.36 -11.90 -11.90
N ASN A 11 -9.73 -12.08 -13.05
CA ASN A 11 -9.08 -10.99 -13.80
C ASN A 11 -10.08 -10.03 -14.45
N THR A 12 -11.30 -10.51 -14.76
CA THR A 12 -12.41 -9.72 -15.33
C THR A 12 -13.42 -9.28 -14.27
N SER A 13 -13.07 -9.38 -12.98
CA SER A 13 -13.98 -9.11 -11.87
C SER A 13 -14.65 -7.73 -11.95
N ILE A 14 -13.92 -6.71 -12.38
CA ILE A 14 -14.47 -5.36 -12.54
C ILE A 14 -15.54 -5.28 -13.63
N VAL A 15 -15.38 -6.04 -14.73
CA VAL A 15 -16.29 -6.00 -15.88
C VAL A 15 -17.67 -6.50 -15.50
N TRP A 16 -17.76 -7.72 -14.96
CA TRP A 16 -19.05 -8.31 -14.62
C TRP A 16 -19.69 -7.69 -13.36
N LYS A 17 -18.86 -7.19 -12.41
CA LYS A 17 -19.33 -6.39 -11.27
C LYS A 17 -20.05 -5.13 -11.75
N THR A 18 -19.40 -4.40 -12.66
CA THR A 18 -19.98 -3.19 -13.25
C THR A 18 -21.26 -3.52 -14.00
N ALA A 19 -21.27 -4.58 -14.82
CA ALA A 19 -22.45 -4.94 -15.60
C ALA A 19 -23.66 -5.37 -14.74
N ILE A 20 -23.45 -6.34 -13.84
CA ILE A 20 -24.51 -6.85 -12.98
C ILE A 20 -24.95 -5.79 -11.97
N GLY A 21 -23.99 -5.08 -11.35
CA GLY A 21 -24.28 -4.02 -10.40
C GLY A 21 -25.08 -2.88 -11.05
N SER A 22 -24.75 -2.50 -12.29
CA SER A 22 -25.48 -1.46 -13.02
C SER A 22 -26.94 -1.89 -13.31
N ALA A 23 -27.15 -3.11 -13.77
CA ALA A 23 -28.49 -3.64 -14.02
C ALA A 23 -29.32 -3.69 -12.71
N LEU A 24 -28.69 -4.14 -11.63
CA LEU A 24 -29.35 -4.23 -10.33
C LEU A 24 -29.69 -2.84 -9.75
N SER A 25 -28.74 -1.91 -9.81
CA SER A 25 -28.97 -0.53 -9.31
C SER A 25 -30.04 0.20 -10.09
N TRP A 26 -30.11 -0.02 -11.43
CA TRP A 26 -31.21 0.48 -12.25
C TRP A 26 -32.56 -0.07 -11.78
N ARG A 27 -32.65 -1.39 -11.58
CA ARG A 27 -33.91 -2.03 -11.15
C ARG A 27 -34.36 -1.57 -9.77
N ILE A 28 -33.42 -1.43 -8.84
CA ILE A 28 -33.72 -0.92 -7.48
C ILE A 28 -34.22 0.53 -7.57
N ALA A 29 -33.60 1.38 -8.39
CA ALA A 29 -34.01 2.76 -8.59
C ALA A 29 -35.45 2.85 -9.15
N GLN A 30 -35.80 2.00 -10.13
CA GLN A 30 -37.15 1.90 -10.63
C GLN A 30 -38.17 1.51 -9.52
N TRP A 31 -37.85 0.51 -8.70
CA TRP A 31 -38.70 0.10 -7.58
C TRP A 31 -38.86 1.18 -6.53
N ALA A 32 -37.82 1.99 -6.33
CA ALA A 32 -37.85 3.16 -5.43
C ALA A 32 -38.65 4.32 -6.03
N GLY A 33 -39.20 4.21 -7.23
CA GLY A 33 -40.04 5.20 -7.89
C GLY A 33 -39.26 6.33 -8.57
N SER A 34 -37.98 6.08 -8.97
CA SER A 34 -37.21 7.05 -9.75
C SER A 34 -37.76 7.18 -11.16
N SER A 35 -38.00 8.40 -11.60
CA SER A 35 -38.32 8.73 -12.98
C SER A 35 -37.09 8.73 -13.90
N HIS A 36 -35.87 8.77 -13.29
CA HIS A 36 -34.59 8.84 -13.99
C HIS A 36 -33.62 7.76 -13.51
N PRO A 37 -34.00 6.46 -13.55
CA PRO A 37 -33.26 5.36 -12.88
C PRO A 37 -31.84 5.14 -13.42
N TYR A 38 -31.48 5.73 -14.57
CA TYR A 38 -30.12 5.66 -15.14
C TYR A 38 -29.06 6.37 -14.27
N LEU A 39 -29.45 7.23 -13.34
CA LEU A 39 -28.54 7.93 -12.45
C LEU A 39 -27.90 6.97 -11.42
N ALA A 40 -28.59 5.90 -11.01
CA ALA A 40 -28.09 4.92 -10.07
C ALA A 40 -26.92 4.08 -10.66
N PRO A 41 -27.01 3.50 -11.87
CA PRO A 41 -25.86 2.87 -12.55
C PRO A 41 -24.65 3.79 -12.72
N ILE A 42 -24.88 5.05 -13.12
CA ILE A 42 -23.77 6.02 -13.24
C ILE A 42 -23.06 6.17 -11.90
N THR A 43 -23.81 6.28 -10.81
CA THR A 43 -23.24 6.38 -9.47
C THR A 43 -22.50 5.11 -9.07
N LEU A 44 -23.05 3.94 -9.37
CA LEU A 44 -22.39 2.66 -9.11
C LEU A 44 -21.05 2.57 -9.86
N ILE A 45 -21.04 2.82 -11.16
CA ILE A 45 -19.83 2.74 -11.99
C ILE A 45 -18.71 3.61 -11.43
N LEU A 46 -19.03 4.84 -11.04
CA LEU A 46 -18.08 5.79 -10.49
C LEU A 46 -17.67 5.47 -9.04
N SER A 47 -18.53 4.81 -8.27
CA SER A 47 -18.29 4.45 -6.86
C SER A 47 -17.59 3.10 -6.67
N LEU A 48 -17.56 2.26 -7.71
CA LEU A 48 -16.86 0.98 -7.70
C LEU A 48 -15.34 1.23 -7.69
N GLN A 49 -14.71 1.06 -6.52
CA GLN A 49 -13.29 1.25 -6.32
C GLN A 49 -12.60 -0.08 -6.01
N SER A 50 -11.28 -0.09 -6.09
CA SER A 50 -10.45 -1.28 -5.84
C SER A 50 -10.50 -1.77 -4.40
N THR A 51 -10.87 -0.91 -3.43
CA THR A 51 -10.95 -1.26 -2.01
C THR A 51 -12.22 -0.69 -1.37
N LEU A 52 -12.72 -1.38 -0.34
CA LEU A 52 -13.92 -0.96 0.38
C LEU A 52 -13.75 0.43 0.99
N ASN A 53 -12.60 0.73 1.58
CA ASN A 53 -12.32 2.04 2.16
C ASN A 53 -12.45 3.17 1.13
N LYS A 54 -11.87 2.98 -0.07
CA LYS A 54 -11.98 3.96 -1.16
C LYS A 54 -13.42 4.10 -1.65
N SER A 55 -14.16 2.98 -1.78
CA SER A 55 -15.57 3.00 -2.18
C SER A 55 -16.44 3.75 -1.17
N VAL A 56 -16.25 3.52 0.14
CA VAL A 56 -16.98 4.22 1.21
C VAL A 56 -16.72 5.72 1.16
N HIS A 57 -15.44 6.13 1.14
CA HIS A 57 -15.10 7.55 1.09
C HIS A 57 -15.63 8.22 -0.17
N PHE A 58 -15.49 7.55 -1.31
CA PHE A 58 -16.00 8.08 -2.58
C PHE A 58 -17.53 8.24 -2.55
N ALA A 59 -18.25 7.24 -2.05
CA ALA A 59 -19.69 7.27 -1.90
C ALA A 59 -20.15 8.44 -1.02
N ILE A 60 -19.54 8.62 0.15
CA ILE A 60 -19.86 9.72 1.08
C ILE A 60 -19.60 11.09 0.41
N TYR A 61 -18.43 11.28 -0.18
CA TYR A 61 -18.10 12.55 -0.85
C TYR A 61 -19.03 12.83 -2.04
N ARG A 62 -19.42 11.79 -2.78
CA ARG A 62 -20.35 11.90 -3.88
C ARG A 62 -21.74 12.29 -3.42
N MET A 63 -22.27 11.64 -2.38
CA MET A 63 -23.58 11.97 -1.81
C MET A 63 -23.60 13.41 -1.30
N PHE A 64 -22.57 13.80 -0.54
CA PHE A 64 -22.46 15.15 0.00
C PHE A 64 -22.34 16.21 -1.10
N GLY A 65 -21.49 15.99 -2.10
CA GLY A 65 -21.35 16.89 -3.24
C GLY A 65 -22.63 16.99 -4.08
N THR A 66 -23.36 15.88 -4.24
CA THR A 66 -24.67 15.89 -4.93
C THR A 66 -25.68 16.73 -4.16
N ALA A 67 -25.81 16.52 -2.84
CA ALA A 67 -26.75 17.29 -2.01
C ALA A 67 -26.45 18.79 -2.04
N LEU A 68 -25.17 19.18 -1.91
CA LEU A 68 -24.76 20.58 -2.00
C LEU A 68 -25.00 21.19 -3.38
N GLY A 69 -24.70 20.43 -4.45
CA GLY A 69 -24.95 20.91 -5.81
C GLY A 69 -26.43 21.14 -6.11
N ILE A 70 -27.31 20.23 -5.62
CA ILE A 70 -28.77 20.39 -5.71
C ILE A 70 -29.19 21.63 -4.92
N LEU A 71 -28.73 21.79 -3.68
CA LEU A 71 -29.06 22.93 -2.83
C LEU A 71 -28.70 24.25 -3.49
N ILE A 72 -27.48 24.40 -4.00
CA ILE A 72 -27.00 25.60 -4.71
C ILE A 72 -27.87 25.87 -5.92
N THR A 73 -28.20 24.81 -6.68
CA THR A 73 -29.05 25.00 -7.89
C THR A 73 -30.44 25.44 -7.51
N VAL A 74 -31.09 24.82 -6.51
CA VAL A 74 -32.46 25.21 -6.08
C VAL A 74 -32.51 26.67 -5.59
N LEU A 75 -31.49 27.10 -4.84
CA LEU A 75 -31.42 28.46 -4.32
C LEU A 75 -31.21 29.51 -5.42
N LEU A 76 -30.50 29.16 -6.49
CA LEU A 76 -30.11 30.13 -7.52
C LEU A 76 -30.87 29.98 -8.84
N ALA A 77 -31.47 28.83 -9.12
CA ALA A 77 -32.15 28.58 -10.40
C ALA A 77 -33.30 29.56 -10.72
N GLY A 78 -33.98 30.03 -9.70
CA GLY A 78 -35.08 30.98 -9.87
C GLY A 78 -34.67 32.39 -10.37
N PHE A 79 -33.38 32.72 -10.28
CA PHE A 79 -32.85 34.02 -10.67
C PHE A 79 -32.24 34.02 -12.07
N PHE A 80 -32.05 32.86 -12.69
CA PHE A 80 -31.32 32.74 -13.95
C PHE A 80 -32.05 31.86 -14.96
N SER A 81 -32.07 32.30 -16.21
CA SER A 81 -32.49 31.47 -17.34
C SER A 81 -31.36 30.53 -17.76
N VAL A 82 -31.70 29.38 -18.31
CA VAL A 82 -30.73 28.37 -18.78
C VAL A 82 -29.98 28.94 -20.00
N SER A 83 -28.69 29.21 -19.81
CA SER A 83 -27.78 29.66 -20.84
C SER A 83 -26.37 29.11 -20.54
N TYR A 84 -25.53 29.02 -21.56
CA TYR A 84 -24.13 28.60 -21.38
C TYR A 84 -23.36 29.50 -20.38
N TRP A 85 -23.64 30.79 -20.34
CA TRP A 85 -23.04 31.72 -19.37
C TRP A 85 -23.52 31.46 -17.94
N THR A 86 -24.81 31.22 -17.74
CA THR A 86 -25.38 31.00 -16.42
C THR A 86 -24.94 29.63 -15.85
N ILE A 87 -24.83 28.60 -16.68
CA ILE A 87 -24.25 27.30 -16.28
C ILE A 87 -22.82 27.51 -15.81
N GLY A 88 -21.98 28.20 -16.58
CA GLY A 88 -20.59 28.50 -16.22
C GLY A 88 -20.49 29.28 -14.91
N LEU A 89 -21.32 30.29 -14.73
CA LEU A 89 -21.35 31.10 -13.52
C LEU A 89 -21.76 30.29 -12.28
N LEU A 90 -22.81 29.48 -12.38
CA LEU A 90 -23.30 28.68 -11.28
C LEU A 90 -22.26 27.59 -10.87
N ILE A 91 -21.63 26.97 -11.84
CA ILE A 91 -20.53 26.00 -11.59
C ILE A 91 -19.38 26.73 -10.92
N PHE A 92 -18.98 27.90 -11.39
CA PHE A 92 -17.93 28.69 -10.78
C PHE A 92 -18.23 29.03 -9.32
N ILE A 93 -19.44 29.58 -9.05
CA ILE A 93 -19.87 29.89 -7.68
C ILE A 93 -19.83 28.62 -6.79
N GLY A 94 -20.45 27.55 -7.23
CA GLY A 94 -20.53 26.32 -6.45
C GLY A 94 -19.16 25.69 -6.15
N THR A 95 -18.28 25.66 -7.15
CA THR A 95 -16.92 25.12 -6.99
C THR A 95 -16.01 26.05 -6.19
N ALA A 96 -16.15 27.38 -6.34
CA ALA A 96 -15.42 28.37 -5.55
C ALA A 96 -15.80 28.29 -4.06
N VAL A 97 -17.09 28.19 -3.73
CA VAL A 97 -17.55 27.99 -2.35
C VAL A 97 -16.96 26.68 -1.78
N ALA A 98 -17.03 25.59 -2.53
CA ALA A 98 -16.46 24.31 -2.08
C ALA A 98 -14.93 24.39 -1.85
N LYS A 99 -14.22 25.14 -2.70
CA LYS A 99 -12.78 25.37 -2.56
C LYS A 99 -12.44 26.23 -1.35
N LEU A 100 -13.25 27.25 -1.07
CA LEU A 100 -13.10 28.11 0.12
C LEU A 100 -13.18 27.28 1.41
N PHE A 101 -14.11 26.31 1.47
CA PHE A 101 -14.27 25.37 2.57
C PHE A 101 -13.25 24.22 2.55
N LYS A 102 -12.22 24.27 1.69
CA LYS A 102 -11.16 23.25 1.56
C LYS A 102 -11.70 21.83 1.34
N MET A 103 -12.81 21.71 0.62
CA MET A 103 -13.43 20.42 0.34
C MET A 103 -12.54 19.57 -0.60
N ASN A 104 -12.73 18.24 -0.54
CA ASN A 104 -12.03 17.30 -1.40
C ASN A 104 -12.41 17.52 -2.87
N ASN A 105 -11.46 17.32 -3.79
CA ASN A 105 -11.69 17.44 -5.23
C ASN A 105 -12.87 16.59 -5.74
N ILE A 106 -13.13 15.42 -5.14
CA ILE A 106 -14.28 14.58 -5.48
C ILE A 106 -15.59 15.36 -5.23
N VAL A 107 -15.70 16.05 -4.09
CA VAL A 107 -16.87 16.86 -3.73
C VAL A 107 -17.02 18.02 -4.72
N ILE A 108 -15.93 18.74 -5.04
CA ILE A 108 -15.92 19.86 -5.97
C ILE A 108 -16.46 19.43 -7.35
N HIS A 109 -15.92 18.35 -7.90
CA HIS A 109 -16.39 17.84 -9.20
C HIS A 109 -17.84 17.37 -9.15
N GLN A 110 -18.27 16.80 -8.02
CA GLN A 110 -19.63 16.33 -7.86
C GLN A 110 -20.62 17.48 -7.73
N ILE A 111 -20.25 18.58 -7.07
CA ILE A 111 -21.05 19.83 -7.04
C ILE A 111 -21.23 20.36 -8.46
N ALA A 112 -20.13 20.49 -9.22
CA ALA A 112 -20.18 20.98 -10.60
C ALA A 112 -21.11 20.11 -11.47
N LEU A 113 -20.96 18.80 -11.40
CA LEU A 113 -21.79 17.86 -12.15
C LEU A 113 -23.27 17.93 -11.72
N SER A 114 -23.52 18.12 -10.44
CA SER A 114 -24.90 18.24 -9.91
C SER A 114 -25.56 19.52 -10.32
N ILE A 115 -24.85 20.64 -10.26
CA ILE A 115 -25.34 21.95 -10.76
C ILE A 115 -25.67 21.85 -12.26
N LEU A 116 -24.74 21.33 -13.06
CA LEU A 116 -24.94 21.17 -14.50
C LEU A 116 -26.24 20.40 -14.81
N LEU A 117 -26.36 19.21 -14.23
CA LEU A 117 -27.48 18.32 -14.55
C LEU A 117 -28.80 18.81 -13.97
N VAL A 118 -28.81 19.25 -12.70
CA VAL A 118 -30.06 19.72 -12.07
C VAL A 118 -30.52 21.03 -12.72
N PHE A 119 -29.62 21.97 -12.99
CA PHE A 119 -30.01 23.24 -13.64
C PHE A 119 -30.52 23.04 -15.08
N THR A 120 -29.85 22.17 -15.85
CA THR A 120 -30.25 21.86 -17.23
C THR A 120 -31.60 21.13 -17.30
N PHE A 121 -31.85 20.22 -16.36
CA PHE A 121 -33.05 19.39 -16.35
C PHE A 121 -34.15 19.90 -15.40
N ALA A 122 -33.89 20.98 -14.61
CA ALA A 122 -34.86 21.54 -13.68
C ALA A 122 -36.18 22.00 -14.35
N HIS A 123 -36.14 22.28 -15.65
CA HIS A 123 -37.35 22.62 -16.44
C HIS A 123 -38.34 21.44 -16.52
N LYS A 124 -37.92 20.21 -16.15
CA LYS A 124 -38.75 19.02 -16.08
C LYS A 124 -39.35 18.77 -14.68
N GLY A 125 -39.23 19.74 -13.75
CA GLY A 125 -39.79 19.66 -12.40
C GLY A 125 -38.70 19.54 -11.31
N MET A 126 -39.05 19.94 -10.07
CA MET A 126 -38.18 19.77 -8.88
C MET A 126 -37.85 18.30 -8.58
N ASP A 127 -38.62 17.38 -9.15
CA ASP A 127 -38.47 15.93 -8.96
C ASP A 127 -37.10 15.40 -9.42
N TYR A 128 -36.48 16.05 -10.42
CA TYR A 128 -35.16 15.63 -10.91
C TYR A 128 -34.05 15.70 -9.86
N GLY A 129 -34.09 16.74 -9.01
CA GLY A 129 -33.11 16.88 -7.92
C GLY A 129 -33.26 15.77 -6.87
N ILE A 130 -34.51 15.44 -6.53
CA ILE A 130 -34.85 14.36 -5.57
C ILE A 130 -34.45 13.01 -6.15
N ASP A 131 -34.79 12.73 -7.41
CA ASP A 131 -34.38 11.51 -8.10
C ASP A 131 -32.86 11.36 -8.12
N ARG A 132 -32.13 12.43 -8.45
CA ARG A 132 -30.67 12.42 -8.47
C ARG A 132 -30.07 12.07 -7.11
N LEU A 133 -30.59 12.63 -6.01
CA LEU A 133 -30.12 12.32 -4.66
C LEU A 133 -30.40 10.85 -4.30
N ARG A 134 -31.66 10.41 -4.53
CA ARG A 134 -32.09 9.02 -4.26
C ARG A 134 -31.28 8.01 -5.06
N ASP A 135 -31.10 8.22 -6.34
CA ASP A 135 -30.35 7.32 -7.22
C ASP A 135 -28.86 7.32 -6.92
N THR A 136 -28.31 8.47 -6.47
CA THR A 136 -26.95 8.52 -5.97
C THR A 136 -26.78 7.65 -4.73
N ILE A 137 -27.73 7.68 -3.81
CA ILE A 137 -27.71 6.82 -2.61
C ILE A 137 -27.82 5.34 -3.01
N ILE A 138 -28.78 5.00 -3.87
CA ILE A 138 -28.99 3.62 -4.33
C ILE A 138 -27.75 3.08 -5.03
N GLY A 139 -27.20 3.83 -5.99
CA GLY A 139 -26.01 3.42 -6.72
C GLY A 139 -24.78 3.25 -5.82
N ALA A 140 -24.60 4.14 -4.85
CA ALA A 140 -23.53 4.07 -3.85
C ALA A 140 -23.69 2.84 -2.94
N LEU A 141 -24.88 2.55 -2.45
CA LEU A 141 -25.14 1.37 -1.60
C LEU A 141 -24.90 0.08 -2.36
N VAL A 142 -25.40 -0.04 -3.60
CA VAL A 142 -25.14 -1.21 -4.43
C VAL A 142 -23.65 -1.38 -4.71
N ALA A 143 -22.93 -0.28 -5.00
CA ALA A 143 -21.47 -0.33 -5.18
C ALA A 143 -20.74 -0.84 -3.93
N LEU A 144 -21.14 -0.40 -2.74
CA LEU A 144 -20.58 -0.88 -1.48
C LEU A 144 -20.83 -2.37 -1.26
N VAL A 145 -22.07 -2.82 -1.48
CA VAL A 145 -22.43 -4.24 -1.37
C VAL A 145 -21.59 -5.08 -2.34
N PHE A 146 -21.45 -4.65 -3.59
CA PHE A 146 -20.62 -5.36 -4.58
C PHE A 146 -19.14 -5.34 -4.22
N THR A 147 -18.64 -4.28 -3.60
CA THR A 147 -17.25 -4.21 -3.14
C THR A 147 -17.00 -5.17 -1.97
N VAL A 148 -17.99 -5.38 -1.08
CA VAL A 148 -17.88 -6.30 0.07
C VAL A 148 -18.07 -7.76 -0.35
N LEU A 149 -19.11 -8.06 -1.13
CA LEU A 149 -19.50 -9.43 -1.48
C LEU A 149 -18.49 -10.10 -2.43
N ILE A 150 -17.87 -9.31 -3.27
CA ILE A 150 -16.98 -9.84 -4.28
C ILE A 150 -15.57 -9.50 -3.87
N LEU A 151 -14.97 -10.46 -3.12
CA LEU A 151 -13.64 -10.39 -2.56
C LEU A 151 -12.66 -9.68 -3.50
N PRO A 152 -11.99 -8.61 -3.03
CA PRO A 152 -10.82 -8.10 -3.72
C PRO A 152 -9.80 -9.23 -3.85
N GLU A 153 -8.96 -9.19 -4.87
CA GLU A 153 -7.73 -9.98 -4.86
C GLU A 153 -7.08 -9.78 -3.51
N ASP A 154 -6.68 -10.90 -2.88
CA ASP A 154 -6.07 -10.81 -1.54
C ASP A 154 -4.76 -10.00 -1.64
N PRO A 155 -4.80 -8.68 -1.40
CA PRO A 155 -3.64 -7.81 -1.57
C PRO A 155 -2.55 -8.23 -0.58
N LEU A 156 -2.94 -8.94 0.48
CA LEU A 156 -2.05 -9.41 1.50
C LEU A 156 -1.15 -10.54 1.00
N LYS A 157 -1.67 -11.43 0.16
CA LYS A 157 -0.87 -12.52 -0.43
C LYS A 157 0.26 -11.97 -1.31
N SER A 158 -0.06 -10.98 -2.15
CA SER A 158 0.93 -10.30 -2.99
C SER A 158 1.97 -9.54 -2.16
N LEU A 159 1.51 -8.82 -1.11
CA LEU A 159 2.38 -8.09 -0.19
C LEU A 159 3.30 -9.04 0.61
N LYS A 160 2.76 -10.17 1.09
CA LYS A 160 3.55 -11.19 1.78
C LYS A 160 4.63 -11.76 0.87
N ASN A 161 4.29 -12.10 -0.37
CA ASN A 161 5.26 -12.62 -1.32
C ASN A 161 6.36 -11.57 -1.60
N LYS A 162 6.00 -10.31 -1.81
CA LYS A 162 6.99 -9.24 -2.03
C LYS A 162 7.88 -9.02 -0.79
N PHE A 163 7.30 -9.08 0.40
CA PHE A 163 8.05 -9.02 1.66
C PHE A 163 9.07 -10.17 1.79
N LEU A 164 8.67 -11.41 1.49
CA LEU A 164 9.56 -12.56 1.55
C LEU A 164 10.69 -12.47 0.50
N LEU A 165 10.38 -11.92 -0.68
CA LEU A 165 11.36 -11.65 -1.73
C LEU A 165 12.42 -10.64 -1.26
N LEU A 166 12.02 -9.58 -0.55
CA LEU A 166 12.97 -8.60 0.00
C LEU A 166 13.96 -9.22 0.99
N ALA A 167 13.52 -10.21 1.78
CA ALA A 167 14.42 -10.95 2.67
C ALA A 167 15.41 -11.81 1.87
N GLU A 168 14.97 -12.42 0.78
CA GLU A 168 15.85 -13.14 -0.15
C GLU A 168 16.86 -12.22 -0.83
N GLU A 169 16.44 -11.05 -1.28
CA GLU A 169 17.29 -10.04 -1.90
C GLU A 169 18.35 -9.52 -0.92
N LEU A 170 17.99 -9.31 0.35
CA LEU A 170 18.96 -8.92 1.38
C LEU A 170 20.00 -10.02 1.59
N ALA A 171 19.58 -11.29 1.69
CA ALA A 171 20.49 -12.43 1.83
C ALA A 171 21.37 -12.62 0.57
N ALA A 172 20.80 -12.43 -0.62
CA ALA A 172 21.55 -12.51 -1.89
C ALA A 172 22.62 -11.40 -1.98
N ASN A 173 22.30 -10.18 -1.55
CA ASN A 173 23.26 -9.08 -1.49
C ASN A 173 24.39 -9.37 -0.49
N LEU A 174 24.10 -9.97 0.67
CA LEU A 174 25.13 -10.42 1.62
C LEU A 174 26.00 -11.51 1.04
N THR A 175 25.40 -12.49 0.34
CA THR A 175 26.13 -13.56 -0.37
C THR A 175 27.06 -12.98 -1.45
N ALA A 176 26.59 -12.02 -2.24
CA ALA A 176 27.41 -11.33 -3.23
C ALA A 176 28.55 -10.54 -2.57
N SER A 177 28.27 -9.92 -1.41
CA SER A 177 29.27 -9.21 -0.62
C SER A 177 30.33 -10.14 -0.03
N ALA A 178 29.93 -11.35 0.37
CA ALA A 178 30.84 -12.40 0.84
C ALA A 178 31.81 -12.83 -0.29
N ALA A 179 31.28 -13.13 -1.46
CA ALA A 179 32.07 -13.49 -2.63
C ALA A 179 33.02 -12.36 -3.09
N TRP A 180 32.58 -11.10 -2.94
CA TRP A 180 33.41 -9.93 -3.19
C TRP A 180 34.54 -9.78 -2.16
N ALA A 181 34.23 -10.02 -0.86
CA ALA A 181 35.24 -10.00 0.21
C ALA A 181 36.29 -11.11 0.02
N GLU A 182 35.86 -12.31 -0.39
CA GLU A 182 36.76 -13.45 -0.69
C GLU A 182 37.79 -13.13 -1.77
N LYS A 183 37.43 -12.26 -2.75
CA LYS A 183 38.34 -11.78 -3.79
C LYS A 183 39.27 -10.63 -3.35
N GLY A 184 39.22 -10.23 -2.09
CA GLY A 184 40.03 -9.10 -1.56
C GLY A 184 39.39 -7.74 -1.76
N CYS A 185 38.07 -7.64 -1.89
CA CYS A 185 37.30 -6.41 -2.01
C CYS A 185 37.71 -5.50 -3.19
N PRO A 186 37.77 -5.97 -4.45
CA PRO A 186 38.16 -5.13 -5.57
C PRO A 186 37.21 -3.94 -5.77
N THR A 187 37.77 -2.74 -5.97
CA THR A 187 37.03 -1.47 -5.99
C THR A 187 35.90 -1.41 -7.02
N ASP A 188 36.14 -1.97 -8.21
CA ASP A 188 35.18 -1.92 -9.32
C ASP A 188 33.90 -2.74 -9.05
N GLU A 189 34.00 -3.85 -8.34
CA GLU A 189 32.87 -4.69 -7.96
C GLU A 189 32.10 -4.08 -6.78
N GLY A 190 32.77 -3.40 -5.86
CA GLY A 190 32.17 -2.75 -4.68
C GLY A 190 31.11 -1.68 -5.07
N ALA A 191 31.37 -0.88 -6.09
CA ALA A 191 30.42 0.13 -6.56
C ALA A 191 29.10 -0.48 -7.10
N LYS A 192 29.17 -1.64 -7.71
CA LYS A 192 27.99 -2.37 -8.20
C LYS A 192 27.14 -2.90 -7.04
N LEU A 193 27.78 -3.42 -5.99
CA LEU A 193 27.09 -3.89 -4.79
C LEU A 193 26.36 -2.74 -4.07
N HIS A 194 26.98 -1.56 -3.95
CA HIS A 194 26.32 -0.38 -3.40
C HIS A 194 25.09 0.06 -4.21
N THR A 195 25.10 -0.10 -5.52
CA THR A 195 23.95 0.25 -6.37
C THR A 195 22.79 -0.73 -6.16
N GLY A 196 23.08 -2.04 -6.07
CA GLY A 196 22.08 -3.07 -5.77
C GLY A 196 21.40 -2.85 -4.40
N THR A 197 22.20 -2.43 -3.41
CA THR A 197 21.68 -2.14 -2.07
C THR A 197 20.69 -0.97 -2.06
N LYS A 198 20.93 0.09 -2.86
CA LYS A 198 20.00 1.22 -2.98
C LYS A 198 18.65 0.83 -3.59
N ALA A 199 18.61 -0.12 -4.53
CA ALA A 199 17.38 -0.62 -5.11
C ALA A 199 16.51 -1.30 -4.04
N LEU A 200 17.12 -2.13 -3.18
CA LEU A 200 16.43 -2.80 -2.07
C LEU A 200 15.76 -1.81 -1.11
N LEU A 201 16.42 -0.68 -0.79
CA LEU A 201 15.84 0.36 0.06
C LEU A 201 14.54 0.93 -0.53
N LYS A 202 14.54 1.20 -1.84
CA LYS A 202 13.35 1.71 -2.54
C LYS A 202 12.19 0.72 -2.44
N ASP A 203 12.47 -0.55 -2.63
CA ASP A 203 11.45 -1.61 -2.57
C ASP A 203 10.92 -1.84 -1.16
N LEU A 204 11.77 -1.72 -0.13
CA LEU A 204 11.36 -1.73 1.29
C LEU A 204 10.36 -0.60 1.59
N HIS A 205 10.63 0.64 1.17
CA HIS A 205 9.71 1.76 1.35
C HIS A 205 8.39 1.56 0.56
N GLU A 206 8.45 0.96 -0.62
CA GLU A 206 7.24 0.67 -1.38
C GLU A 206 6.34 -0.35 -0.67
N VAL A 207 6.94 -1.41 -0.10
CA VAL A 207 6.20 -2.43 0.67
C VAL A 207 5.63 -1.83 1.94
N GLU A 208 6.37 -0.99 2.66
CA GLU A 208 5.90 -0.27 3.85
C GLU A 208 4.65 0.57 3.53
N LYS A 209 4.73 1.40 2.49
CA LYS A 209 3.61 2.23 2.04
C LYS A 209 2.38 1.40 1.65
N LYS A 210 2.58 0.26 0.98
CA LYS A 210 1.49 -0.64 0.61
C LYS A 210 0.89 -1.35 1.82
N LEU A 211 1.70 -1.73 2.82
CA LEU A 211 1.20 -2.30 4.08
C LEU A 211 0.37 -1.28 4.86
N ASP A 212 0.83 -0.04 4.97
CA ASP A 212 0.07 1.03 5.62
C ASP A 212 -1.26 1.31 4.91
N GLN A 213 -1.27 1.30 3.58
CA GLN A 213 -2.49 1.44 2.81
C GLN A 213 -3.42 0.25 3.04
N ALA A 214 -2.91 -0.98 3.04
CA ALA A 214 -3.70 -2.18 3.30
C ALA A 214 -4.32 -2.15 4.71
N ILE A 215 -3.59 -1.72 5.73
CA ILE A 215 -4.11 -1.57 7.11
C ILE A 215 -5.27 -0.55 7.14
N LYS A 216 -5.13 0.59 6.44
CA LYS A 216 -6.18 1.60 6.32
C LYS A 216 -7.41 1.05 5.59
N ASP A 217 -7.19 0.34 4.49
CA ASP A 217 -8.27 -0.23 3.66
C ASP A 217 -9.07 -1.31 4.41
N LEU A 218 -8.42 -2.05 5.31
CA LEU A 218 -9.06 -3.06 6.16
C LEU A 218 -9.88 -2.46 7.32
N ARG A 219 -9.84 -1.14 7.54
CA ARG A 219 -10.55 -0.49 8.66
C ARG A 219 -12.06 -0.71 8.62
N TYR A 220 -12.64 -0.66 7.43
CA TYR A 220 -14.08 -0.76 7.21
C TYR A 220 -14.56 -2.17 6.85
N ASN A 221 -13.67 -3.16 6.77
CA ASN A 221 -14.06 -4.53 6.43
C ASN A 221 -14.34 -5.33 7.73
N PRO A 222 -15.58 -5.72 8.00
CA PRO A 222 -15.96 -6.46 9.22
C PRO A 222 -15.30 -7.85 9.31
N TYR A 223 -14.96 -8.46 8.16
CA TYR A 223 -14.30 -9.77 8.09
C TYR A 223 -12.78 -9.70 8.16
N SER A 224 -12.21 -8.54 8.43
CA SER A 224 -10.77 -8.26 8.28
C SER A 224 -9.91 -8.59 9.49
N LYS A 225 -10.44 -9.08 10.62
CA LYS A 225 -9.66 -9.31 11.85
C LYS A 225 -8.40 -10.15 11.63
N LYS A 226 -8.50 -11.24 10.83
CA LYS A 226 -7.37 -12.10 10.48
C LYS A 226 -6.35 -11.35 9.61
N HIS A 227 -6.81 -10.67 8.56
CA HIS A 227 -5.97 -9.91 7.64
C HIS A 227 -5.28 -8.72 8.32
N LYS A 228 -5.98 -8.03 9.22
CA LYS A 228 -5.38 -6.97 10.05
C LYS A 228 -4.21 -7.47 10.89
N ARG A 229 -4.39 -8.58 11.60
CA ARG A 229 -3.31 -9.18 12.41
C ARG A 229 -2.11 -9.53 11.53
N GLU A 230 -2.36 -10.07 10.35
CA GLU A 230 -1.31 -10.47 9.41
C GLU A 230 -0.57 -9.24 8.83
N CYS A 231 -1.28 -8.17 8.47
CA CYS A 231 -0.66 -6.91 8.07
C CYS A 231 0.20 -6.30 9.18
N HIS A 232 -0.31 -6.28 10.42
CA HIS A 232 0.47 -5.78 11.56
C HIS A 232 1.69 -6.66 11.83
N PHE A 233 1.55 -7.98 11.75
CA PHE A 233 2.69 -8.89 11.86
C PHE A 233 3.74 -8.61 10.78
N LEU A 234 3.36 -8.51 9.51
CA LEU A 234 4.31 -8.19 8.44
C LEU A 234 4.95 -6.81 8.63
N LYS A 235 4.19 -5.84 9.14
CA LYS A 235 4.74 -4.51 9.43
C LYS A 235 5.79 -4.54 10.55
N THR A 236 5.57 -5.31 11.61
CA THR A 236 6.59 -5.50 12.66
C THR A 236 7.82 -6.23 12.15
N GLN A 237 7.65 -7.19 11.22
CA GLN A 237 8.78 -7.89 10.62
C GLN A 237 9.52 -7.07 9.54
N LEU A 238 8.96 -5.95 9.09
CA LEU A 238 9.62 -5.08 8.11
C LEU A 238 10.77 -4.29 8.74
N LEU A 239 10.66 -3.95 10.02
CA LEU A 239 11.69 -3.20 10.74
C LEU A 239 13.06 -3.92 10.75
N PRO A 240 13.17 -5.21 11.10
CA PRO A 240 14.41 -5.97 10.94
C PRO A 240 15.03 -5.89 9.54
N LEU A 241 14.22 -5.96 8.49
CA LEU A 241 14.72 -5.85 7.12
C LEU A 241 15.28 -4.45 6.80
N GLN A 242 14.64 -3.38 7.28
CA GLN A 242 15.13 -2.01 7.13
C GLN A 242 16.45 -1.78 7.88
N GLN A 243 16.54 -2.30 9.11
CA GLN A 243 17.76 -2.25 9.92
C GLN A 243 18.87 -3.10 9.28
N GLY A 244 18.55 -4.32 8.85
CA GLY A 244 19.46 -5.21 8.15
C GLY A 244 20.05 -4.60 6.88
N TYR A 245 19.24 -3.88 6.10
CA TYR A 245 19.73 -3.08 4.98
C TYR A 245 20.75 -2.03 5.44
N THR A 246 20.46 -1.33 6.53
CA THR A 246 21.33 -0.28 7.05
C THR A 246 22.67 -0.85 7.51
N HIS A 247 22.64 -1.96 8.27
CA HIS A 247 23.84 -2.67 8.71
C HIS A 247 24.65 -3.22 7.54
N MET A 248 23.98 -3.83 6.54
CA MET A 248 24.65 -4.30 5.33
C MET A 248 25.36 -3.16 4.57
N SER A 249 24.71 -2.02 4.43
CA SER A 249 25.30 -0.85 3.77
C SER A 249 26.55 -0.32 4.50
N ARG A 250 26.53 -0.36 5.84
CA ARG A 250 27.69 0.02 6.67
C ARG A 250 28.80 -1.01 6.58
N LEU A 251 28.48 -2.31 6.63
CA LEU A 251 29.45 -3.40 6.45
C LEU A 251 30.18 -3.24 5.11
N LEU A 252 29.45 -3.04 4.01
CA LEU A 252 30.03 -2.82 2.69
C LEU A 252 30.97 -1.61 2.66
N ARG A 253 30.53 -0.48 3.24
CA ARG A 253 31.34 0.72 3.29
C ARG A 253 32.64 0.50 4.08
N THR A 254 32.53 -0.09 5.28
CA THR A 254 33.68 -0.35 6.14
C THR A 254 34.68 -1.32 5.50
N LEU A 255 34.18 -2.38 4.83
CA LEU A 255 35.05 -3.29 4.07
C LEU A 255 35.74 -2.59 2.91
N THR A 256 35.06 -1.70 2.19
CA THR A 256 35.67 -0.89 1.11
C THR A 256 36.77 0.04 1.65
N GLU A 257 36.49 0.74 2.75
CA GLU A 257 37.46 1.66 3.40
C GLU A 257 38.67 0.88 3.92
N TRP A 258 38.43 -0.29 4.54
CA TRP A 258 39.52 -1.13 5.04
C TRP A 258 40.42 -1.67 3.94
N SER A 259 39.80 -2.19 2.85
CA SER A 259 40.55 -2.66 1.68
C SER A 259 41.39 -1.53 1.05
N ALA A 260 40.82 -0.32 0.93
CA ALA A 260 41.49 0.84 0.39
C ALA A 260 42.68 1.33 1.28
N SER A 261 42.65 1.08 2.60
CA SER A 261 43.74 1.42 3.52
C SER A 261 45.00 0.57 3.33
N GLY A 262 44.91 -0.55 2.61
CA GLY A 262 46.03 -1.50 2.41
C GLY A 262 46.40 -2.31 3.64
N THR A 263 45.63 -2.20 4.75
CA THR A 263 45.91 -2.90 6.01
C THR A 263 45.15 -4.21 6.17
N MET A 264 44.25 -4.52 5.22
CA MET A 264 43.44 -5.74 5.20
C MET A 264 44.28 -6.92 4.74
N THR A 265 44.30 -7.99 5.51
CA THR A 265 45.08 -9.21 5.19
C THR A 265 44.19 -10.25 4.48
N ALA A 266 44.85 -11.25 3.85
CA ALA A 266 44.12 -12.38 3.25
C ALA A 266 43.33 -13.18 4.30
N PHE A 267 43.78 -13.22 5.54
CA PHE A 267 43.05 -13.84 6.65
C PHE A 267 41.77 -13.06 6.96
N ASP A 268 41.83 -11.72 6.99
CA ASP A 268 40.69 -10.86 7.26
C ASP A 268 39.60 -11.02 6.17
N THR A 269 40.00 -11.05 4.89
CA THR A 269 39.06 -11.23 3.77
C THR A 269 38.35 -12.58 3.84
N ALA A 270 39.07 -13.65 4.13
CA ALA A 270 38.49 -14.99 4.28
C ALA A 270 37.53 -15.09 5.48
N LEU A 271 37.93 -14.49 6.61
CA LEU A 271 37.11 -14.46 7.83
C LEU A 271 35.80 -13.70 7.59
N TRP A 272 35.87 -12.49 7.05
CA TRP A 272 34.69 -11.66 6.82
C TRP A 272 33.80 -12.21 5.70
N SER A 273 34.37 -12.84 4.68
CA SER A 273 33.61 -13.61 3.69
C SER A 273 32.77 -14.69 4.37
N SER A 274 33.37 -15.49 5.25
CA SER A 274 32.68 -16.55 6.02
C SER A 274 31.55 -15.99 6.89
N TYR A 275 31.77 -14.84 7.56
CA TYR A 275 30.75 -14.20 8.39
C TYR A 275 29.59 -13.66 7.56
N LEU A 276 29.84 -13.05 6.41
CA LEU A 276 28.80 -12.55 5.51
C LEU A 276 27.94 -13.70 4.94
N TYR A 277 28.57 -14.84 4.56
CA TYR A 277 27.80 -16.03 4.17
C TYR A 277 26.91 -16.54 5.31
N SER A 278 27.43 -16.53 6.53
CA SER A 278 26.69 -16.97 7.71
C SER A 278 25.52 -16.04 8.03
N LEU A 279 25.71 -14.72 7.90
CA LEU A 279 24.63 -13.73 8.03
C LEU A 279 23.55 -13.93 6.96
N ALA A 280 23.94 -14.20 5.72
CA ALA A 280 23.01 -14.48 4.64
C ALA A 280 22.17 -15.74 4.95
N ALA A 281 22.81 -16.80 5.40
CA ALA A 281 22.13 -18.03 5.80
C ALA A 281 21.16 -17.81 6.97
N TYR A 282 21.55 -16.98 7.95
CA TYR A 282 20.70 -16.62 9.09
C TYR A 282 19.43 -15.86 8.63
N ILE A 283 19.55 -14.93 7.71
CA ILE A 283 18.39 -14.18 7.15
C ILE A 283 17.45 -15.12 6.40
N ILE A 284 17.97 -16.10 5.66
CA ILE A 284 17.12 -17.11 4.98
C ILE A 284 16.37 -17.96 5.99
N GLU A 285 17.00 -18.38 7.09
CA GLU A 285 16.31 -19.11 8.15
C GLU A 285 15.27 -18.26 8.87
N TRP A 286 15.59 -16.99 9.16
CA TRP A 286 14.61 -16.04 9.68
C TRP A 286 13.41 -15.88 8.73
N LYS A 287 13.64 -15.70 7.42
CA LYS A 287 12.59 -15.65 6.41
C LYS A 287 11.68 -16.89 6.48
N ARG A 288 12.25 -18.09 6.55
CA ARG A 288 11.49 -19.35 6.68
C ARG A 288 10.67 -19.40 7.98
N ALA A 289 11.23 -18.91 9.07
CA ALA A 289 10.53 -18.81 10.35
C ALA A 289 9.33 -17.85 10.26
N VAL A 290 9.49 -16.68 9.65
CA VAL A 290 8.42 -15.70 9.40
C VAL A 290 7.34 -16.30 8.50
N GLU A 291 7.71 -16.98 7.42
CA GLU A 291 6.79 -17.61 6.49
C GLU A 291 5.92 -18.66 7.18
N GLN A 292 6.54 -19.49 8.04
CA GLN A 292 5.90 -20.58 8.82
C GLN A 292 5.27 -20.10 10.12
N LYS A 293 5.41 -18.83 10.48
CA LYS A 293 4.98 -18.25 11.77
C LYS A 293 5.56 -18.99 12.96
N ARG A 294 6.82 -19.41 12.85
CA ARG A 294 7.61 -20.09 13.91
C ARG A 294 8.69 -19.15 14.42
N THR A 295 9.21 -19.45 15.59
CA THR A 295 10.39 -18.77 16.13
C THR A 295 11.65 -19.36 15.50
N SER A 296 12.52 -18.50 14.97
CA SER A 296 13.85 -18.95 14.50
C SER A 296 14.67 -19.47 15.70
N ARG A 297 15.33 -20.62 15.54
CA ARG A 297 16.14 -21.25 16.59
C ARG A 297 17.62 -21.32 16.23
N VAL A 298 18.05 -20.58 15.24
CA VAL A 298 19.45 -20.60 14.83
C VAL A 298 20.27 -19.83 15.85
N ILE A 299 21.20 -20.50 16.51
CA ILE A 299 22.21 -19.88 17.37
C ILE A 299 23.41 -19.59 16.47
N PHE A 300 23.70 -18.32 16.28
CA PHE A 300 24.87 -17.88 15.55
C PHE A 300 25.86 -17.24 16.54
N GLN A 301 27.12 -17.62 16.47
CA GLN A 301 28.19 -17.05 17.27
C GLN A 301 29.19 -16.36 16.36
N LEU A 302 29.32 -15.06 16.49
CA LEU A 302 30.43 -14.28 15.97
C LEU A 302 31.49 -14.19 17.05
N THR A 303 32.74 -14.48 16.69
CA THR A 303 33.89 -14.29 17.58
C THR A 303 34.83 -13.27 16.97
N LEU A 304 35.21 -12.26 17.74
CA LEU A 304 36.27 -11.33 17.34
C LEU A 304 37.61 -12.06 17.32
N PRO A 305 38.43 -11.87 16.27
CA PRO A 305 39.79 -12.41 16.25
C PRO A 305 40.61 -11.81 17.38
N PRO A 306 41.45 -12.57 18.10
CA PRO A 306 42.35 -12.02 19.10
C PRO A 306 43.33 -11.04 18.46
N GLY A 307 43.45 -9.84 19.04
CA GLY A 307 44.36 -8.77 18.53
C GLY A 307 43.67 -7.70 17.66
N SER A 308 42.36 -7.80 17.42
CA SER A 308 41.60 -6.78 16.68
C SER A 308 41.44 -5.44 17.42
N GLU A 309 41.74 -5.39 18.72
CA GLU A 309 41.57 -4.18 19.58
C GLU A 309 42.36 -2.94 19.12
N LYS A 310 43.37 -3.11 18.24
CA LYS A 310 44.18 -2.01 17.68
C LYS A 310 43.68 -1.52 16.31
N ASN A 311 42.73 -2.15 15.71
CA ASN A 311 42.24 -1.79 14.37
C ASN A 311 40.73 -1.50 14.41
N ILE A 312 40.38 -0.29 14.04
CA ILE A 312 39.01 0.23 14.11
C ILE A 312 38.04 -0.52 13.15
N TYR A 313 38.54 -1.07 12.03
CA TYR A 313 37.71 -1.70 11.02
C TYR A 313 37.08 -3.02 11.47
N PRO A 314 37.81 -4.01 12.02
CA PRO A 314 37.24 -5.26 12.53
C PRO A 314 36.22 -5.01 13.63
N ASP A 315 36.47 -4.06 14.55
CA ASP A 315 35.56 -3.75 15.65
C ASP A 315 34.22 -3.17 15.12
N THR A 316 34.31 -2.21 14.19
CA THR A 316 33.14 -1.62 13.54
C THR A 316 32.32 -2.69 12.79
N LEU A 317 32.99 -3.55 12.02
CA LEU A 317 32.32 -4.63 11.28
C LEU A 317 31.64 -5.62 12.22
N TYR A 318 32.32 -5.99 13.31
CA TYR A 318 31.77 -6.89 14.31
C TYR A 318 30.51 -6.29 14.97
N HIS A 319 30.58 -5.02 15.35
CA HIS A 319 29.45 -4.32 15.94
C HIS A 319 28.21 -4.30 14.99
N GLU A 320 28.43 -3.92 13.72
CA GLU A 320 27.34 -3.89 12.72
C GLU A 320 26.78 -5.29 12.45
N ALA A 321 27.62 -6.32 12.40
CA ALA A 321 27.17 -7.70 12.22
C ALA A 321 26.38 -8.23 13.44
N MET A 322 26.81 -7.88 14.65
CA MET A 322 26.11 -8.25 15.89
C MET A 322 24.75 -7.55 16.03
N GLU A 323 24.68 -6.24 15.72
CA GLU A 323 23.42 -5.51 15.74
C GLU A 323 22.46 -6.08 14.67
N MET A 324 22.96 -6.40 13.48
CA MET A 324 22.17 -7.07 12.45
C MET A 324 21.59 -8.40 12.96
N LEU A 325 22.39 -9.24 13.61
CA LEU A 325 21.90 -10.49 14.21
C LEU A 325 20.83 -10.23 15.27
N ARG A 326 21.03 -9.22 16.13
CA ARG A 326 20.09 -8.86 17.18
C ARG A 326 18.74 -8.42 16.61
N ASP A 327 18.73 -7.65 15.52
CA ASP A 327 17.50 -7.18 14.88
C ASP A 327 16.65 -8.31 14.32
N PHE A 328 17.28 -9.37 13.82
CA PHE A 328 16.61 -10.55 13.31
C PHE A 328 16.32 -11.61 14.40
N MET A 329 16.78 -11.40 15.64
CA MET A 329 16.39 -12.28 16.75
C MET A 329 14.90 -12.10 17.07
N PRO A 330 14.18 -13.20 17.35
CA PRO A 330 12.79 -13.10 17.76
C PRO A 330 12.72 -12.29 19.04
N THR A 331 12.00 -11.16 19.02
CA THR A 331 11.63 -10.45 20.23
C THR A 331 10.83 -11.39 21.10
N VAL A 332 11.44 -11.85 22.21
CA VAL A 332 10.71 -12.51 23.27
C VAL A 332 9.60 -11.55 23.67
N HIS A 333 8.34 -11.92 23.43
CA HIS A 333 7.18 -11.15 23.89
C HIS A 333 7.35 -10.87 25.38
N ARG A 334 7.78 -9.67 25.72
CA ARG A 334 7.47 -9.12 27.03
C ARG A 334 5.97 -8.93 27.05
N SER A 335 5.27 -9.86 27.66
CA SER A 335 3.89 -9.67 28.07
C SER A 335 3.80 -8.30 28.74
N PRO A 336 2.85 -7.42 28.36
CA PRO A 336 2.62 -6.22 29.14
C PRO A 336 2.26 -6.71 30.56
N THR A 337 3.14 -6.42 31.51
CA THR A 337 2.84 -6.55 32.92
C THR A 337 1.63 -5.67 33.18
N THR A 338 0.50 -6.30 33.42
CA THR A 338 -0.69 -5.68 34.02
C THR A 338 -0.28 -5.07 35.33
N SER A 339 -0.31 -3.77 35.39
CA SER A 339 -0.42 -2.97 36.61
C SER A 339 -1.61 -2.04 36.50
#